data_7e6d341ca6bd5b881b5e4a40a9daf95d
#
_entry.id   7e6d341ca6bd5b881b5e4a40a9daf95d
#
_cell.length_a   1.000
_cell.length_b   1.000
_cell.length_c   1.000
_cell.angle_alpha   90.00
_cell.angle_beta   90.00
_cell.angle_gamma   90.00
#
_symmetry.space_group_name_H-M   'P 1'
#
loop_
_entity.id
_entity.type
_entity.pdbx_description
1 polymer ?
#
loop_
_entity_poly.entity_id
_entity_poly.type
_entity_poly.pdbx_seq_one_letter_code
_entity_poly.pdbx_strand_id
1 'polypeptide(L)'
;MPYGFSEPSTAAPTRVPAPASRTPHGTTPTPPRLRTRTTAALRHAWPALAAYTAVRALGLLVFTMWAHRDHRGVRHLLMESWDCDWYLRIAQSGYADELGTRIDGNNLAFFPLYPLLIRAGDALVPWLPRGAAGLSVSVAASLLAAWGIFAVGDRLYGRGTGVVLAVLWGSLPVALVQWMGYTESLFTALCAWSLYAVLSDRWLWAGSLAALAGLTRPTGVAVAAAVSLTALLTLRRPPAAAGSRRPLRPLLGALVAPLGWLAYVGWVGLRLGRWDGYFAVQKLWRNEWDGGVATYRRMRDLFVTERPALFVAMVTVVLLGAVVLFVLSVGDRQPLPLLLFSGLLLVIVLGSSGVYFPRARFLLPGFPLLLPVAVALARARAHVRVTVLIAAALTSAVCGGHMLLGWHGPP
;
A
#
# COMPACT_ATOMS: atom_id res chain seq x y z
N MET A 1 -91.12 6.60 39.62
CA MET A 1 -91.83 5.40 39.17
C MET A 1 -92.57 5.77 37.90
N PRO A 2 -92.58 5.02 36.79
CA PRO A 2 -92.69 3.57 36.70
C PRO A 2 -91.66 2.89 35.78
N TYR A 3 -91.62 1.62 35.89
CA TYR A 3 -90.91 0.56 35.24
C TYR A 3 -91.16 0.46 33.72
N GLY A 4 -90.16 0.17 32.93
CA GLY A 4 -90.22 -0.28 31.55
C GLY A 4 -89.31 -1.53 31.36
N PHE A 5 -89.99 -2.65 31.10
CA PHE A 5 -89.39 -3.95 30.74
C PHE A 5 -88.88 -3.88 29.30
N SER A 6 -87.69 -4.35 29.01
CA SER A 6 -87.19 -4.59 27.67
C SER A 6 -86.91 -6.09 27.49
N GLU A 7 -87.44 -6.65 26.43
CA GLU A 7 -87.32 -8.05 26.03
C GLU A 7 -85.92 -8.43 25.53
N PRO A 8 -85.50 -9.73 25.59
CA PRO A 8 -84.22 -10.20 25.20
C PRO A 8 -84.08 -10.34 23.68
N SER A 9 -83.10 -9.69 23.10
CA SER A 9 -82.66 -9.79 21.73
C SER A 9 -81.94 -11.14 21.47
N THR A 10 -82.47 -11.87 20.48
CA THR A 10 -81.96 -13.13 19.93
C THR A 10 -80.57 -12.93 19.28
N ALA A 11 -79.59 -13.59 19.79
CA ALA A 11 -78.20 -13.61 19.25
C ALA A 11 -78.19 -14.38 17.91
N ALA A 12 -77.63 -13.75 16.86
CA ALA A 12 -77.31 -14.38 15.58
C ALA A 12 -76.03 -15.25 15.71
N PRO A 13 -75.88 -16.35 14.96
CA PRO A 13 -74.72 -17.25 15.06
C PRO A 13 -73.48 -16.61 14.49
N THR A 14 -72.38 -16.63 15.30
CA THR A 14 -71.03 -16.23 14.94
C THR A 14 -70.53 -17.08 13.78
N ARG A 15 -70.22 -16.45 12.63
CA ARG A 15 -69.49 -17.06 11.54
C ARG A 15 -68.02 -17.25 11.97
N VAL A 16 -67.52 -18.50 11.95
CA VAL A 16 -66.14 -18.87 12.10
C VAL A 16 -65.37 -18.36 10.87
N PRO A 17 -64.28 -17.59 10.99
CA PRO A 17 -63.46 -17.18 9.86
C PRO A 17 -62.76 -18.38 9.22
N ALA A 18 -62.77 -18.48 7.91
CA ALA A 18 -62.03 -19.47 7.15
C ALA A 18 -60.53 -19.32 7.38
N PRO A 19 -59.72 -20.40 7.36
CA PRO A 19 -58.26 -20.31 7.57
C PRO A 19 -57.62 -19.50 6.44
N ALA A 20 -56.86 -18.48 6.81
CA ALA A 20 -56.09 -17.64 5.89
C ALA A 20 -55.18 -18.51 5.00
N SER A 21 -55.33 -18.34 3.69
CA SER A 21 -54.48 -18.94 2.69
C SER A 21 -53.02 -18.58 2.97
N ARG A 22 -52.15 -19.58 3.16
CA ARG A 22 -50.69 -19.41 3.29
C ARG A 22 -50.18 -18.73 2.01
N THR A 23 -49.74 -17.49 2.14
CA THR A 23 -48.92 -16.83 1.12
C THR A 23 -47.65 -17.67 0.86
N PRO A 24 -47.26 -17.87 -0.41
CA PRO A 24 -46.05 -18.62 -0.72
C PRO A 24 -44.84 -17.93 -0.07
N HIS A 25 -44.04 -18.75 0.59
CA HIS A 25 -42.74 -18.34 1.19
C HIS A 25 -41.96 -17.52 0.19
N GLY A 26 -41.71 -16.25 0.54
CA GLY A 26 -40.78 -15.42 -0.19
C GLY A 26 -39.44 -16.13 -0.28
N THR A 27 -38.98 -16.39 -1.51
CA THR A 27 -37.63 -16.90 -1.79
C THR A 27 -36.62 -15.94 -1.21
N THR A 28 -35.95 -16.36 -0.16
CA THR A 28 -34.74 -15.63 0.36
C THR A 28 -33.82 -15.37 -0.82
N PRO A 29 -33.40 -14.12 -1.10
CA PRO A 29 -32.54 -13.84 -2.23
C PRO A 29 -31.22 -14.58 -2.01
N THR A 30 -30.90 -15.50 -2.92
CA THR A 30 -29.63 -16.24 -2.92
C THR A 30 -28.50 -15.21 -2.94
N PRO A 31 -27.52 -15.29 -2.02
CA PRO A 31 -26.43 -14.32 -2.00
C PRO A 31 -25.69 -14.36 -3.34
N PRO A 32 -25.40 -13.21 -3.95
CA PRO A 32 -24.77 -13.15 -5.28
C PRO A 32 -23.46 -13.94 -5.27
N ARG A 33 -23.24 -14.75 -6.31
CA ARG A 33 -22.05 -15.58 -6.49
C ARG A 33 -20.77 -14.72 -6.37
N LEU A 34 -19.68 -15.27 -5.87
CA LEU A 34 -18.40 -14.57 -5.65
C LEU A 34 -17.97 -13.76 -6.90
N ARG A 35 -18.16 -14.35 -8.09
CA ARG A 35 -17.85 -13.74 -9.39
C ARG A 35 -18.64 -12.45 -9.68
N THR A 36 -19.89 -12.38 -9.26
CA THR A 36 -20.72 -11.16 -9.43
C THR A 36 -20.32 -10.05 -8.46
N ARG A 37 -19.84 -10.38 -7.27
CA ARG A 37 -19.34 -9.41 -6.29
C ARG A 37 -18.02 -8.79 -6.72
N THR A 38 -17.08 -9.59 -7.26
CA THR A 38 -15.80 -9.07 -7.75
C THR A 38 -15.96 -8.19 -8.99
N THR A 39 -16.81 -8.55 -9.94
CA THR A 39 -17.09 -7.72 -11.12
C THR A 39 -17.77 -6.40 -10.76
N ALA A 40 -18.68 -6.39 -9.79
CA ALA A 40 -19.31 -5.16 -9.29
C ALA A 40 -18.29 -4.25 -8.59
N ALA A 41 -17.40 -4.81 -7.75
CA ALA A 41 -16.34 -4.06 -7.08
C ALA A 41 -15.34 -3.46 -8.08
N LEU A 42 -14.97 -4.22 -9.12
CA LEU A 42 -14.08 -3.73 -10.18
C LEU A 42 -14.72 -2.59 -10.99
N ARG A 43 -16.01 -2.71 -11.37
CA ARG A 43 -16.76 -1.63 -12.02
C ARG A 43 -16.84 -0.38 -11.15
N HIS A 44 -16.98 -0.54 -9.84
CA HIS A 44 -16.99 0.56 -8.89
C HIS A 44 -15.63 1.28 -8.82
N ALA A 45 -14.52 0.52 -8.86
CA ALA A 45 -13.15 1.04 -8.83
C ALA A 45 -12.64 1.53 -10.19
N TRP A 46 -13.32 1.19 -11.32
CA TRP A 46 -12.84 1.46 -12.68
C TRP A 46 -12.39 2.90 -12.92
N PRO A 47 -13.11 3.97 -12.48
CA PRO A 47 -12.65 5.34 -12.70
C PRO A 47 -11.31 5.65 -12.03
N ALA A 48 -11.04 5.07 -10.85
CA ALA A 48 -9.77 5.24 -10.17
C ALA A 48 -8.65 4.53 -10.92
N LEU A 49 -8.89 3.30 -11.36
CA LEU A 49 -7.90 2.52 -12.14
C LEU A 49 -7.61 3.16 -13.49
N ALA A 50 -8.63 3.61 -14.22
CA ALA A 50 -8.45 4.29 -15.50
C ALA A 50 -7.66 5.60 -15.34
N ALA A 51 -8.02 6.44 -14.36
CA ALA A 51 -7.32 7.70 -14.11
C ALA A 51 -5.88 7.47 -13.63
N TYR A 52 -5.64 6.51 -12.74
CA TYR A 52 -4.30 6.11 -12.34
C TYR A 52 -3.46 5.64 -13.54
N THR A 53 -4.00 4.75 -14.37
CA THR A 53 -3.30 4.24 -15.56
C THR A 53 -2.98 5.36 -16.55
N ALA A 54 -3.91 6.29 -16.78
CA ALA A 54 -3.68 7.45 -17.65
C ALA A 54 -2.52 8.32 -17.14
N VAL A 55 -2.46 8.60 -15.84
CA VAL A 55 -1.35 9.36 -15.22
C VAL A 55 -0.01 8.60 -15.37
N ARG A 56 0.01 7.30 -15.16
CA ARG A 56 1.23 6.50 -15.33
C ARG A 56 1.65 6.39 -16.79
N ALA A 57 0.70 6.22 -17.71
CA ALA A 57 0.96 6.23 -19.16
C ALA A 57 1.54 7.58 -19.62
N LEU A 58 1.03 8.71 -19.12
CA LEU A 58 1.60 10.04 -19.35
C LEU A 58 3.05 10.12 -18.86
N GLY A 59 3.31 9.67 -17.62
CA GLY A 59 4.67 9.66 -17.06
C GLY A 59 5.64 8.80 -17.87
N LEU A 60 5.19 7.60 -18.29
CA LEU A 60 5.96 6.72 -19.15
C LEU A 60 6.21 7.32 -20.54
N LEU A 61 5.20 7.97 -21.14
CA LEU A 61 5.33 8.66 -22.44
C LEU A 61 6.39 9.76 -22.38
N VAL A 62 6.31 10.65 -21.40
CA VAL A 62 7.28 11.74 -21.20
C VAL A 62 8.68 11.17 -21.00
N PHE A 63 8.82 10.15 -20.15
CA PHE A 63 10.10 9.47 -19.92
C PHE A 63 10.65 8.84 -21.20
N THR A 64 9.84 8.12 -21.99
CA THR A 64 10.29 7.48 -23.23
C THR A 64 10.70 8.50 -24.29
N MET A 65 9.95 9.58 -24.46
CA MET A 65 10.32 10.67 -25.37
C MET A 65 11.65 11.29 -24.99
N TRP A 66 11.87 11.54 -23.70
CA TRP A 66 13.12 12.11 -23.20
C TRP A 66 14.28 11.11 -23.33
N ALA A 67 14.09 9.84 -22.96
CA ALA A 67 15.11 8.79 -23.10
C ALA A 67 15.54 8.58 -24.58
N HIS A 68 14.61 8.64 -25.52
CA HIS A 68 14.92 8.57 -26.94
C HIS A 68 15.77 9.77 -27.42
N ARG A 69 15.42 10.97 -26.96
CA ARG A 69 16.20 12.17 -27.25
C ARG A 69 17.64 12.07 -26.73
N ASP A 70 17.82 11.50 -25.54
CA ASP A 70 19.13 11.35 -24.89
C ASP A 70 19.82 10.03 -25.27
N HIS A 71 19.31 9.30 -26.27
CA HIS A 71 19.84 8.00 -26.75
C HIS A 71 19.99 6.95 -25.63
N ARG A 72 19.12 6.96 -24.61
CA ARG A 72 19.13 6.03 -23.48
C ARG A 72 18.16 4.86 -23.70
N GLY A 73 18.59 3.66 -23.35
CA GLY A 73 17.78 2.45 -23.47
C GLY A 73 16.65 2.39 -22.42
N VAL A 74 15.41 2.68 -22.85
CA VAL A 74 14.20 2.64 -21.99
C VAL A 74 14.04 1.30 -21.29
N ARG A 75 14.22 0.19 -22.03
CA ARG A 75 14.11 -1.17 -21.49
C ARG A 75 15.09 -1.39 -20.35
N HIS A 76 16.37 -1.08 -20.58
CA HIS A 76 17.42 -1.24 -19.59
C HIS A 76 17.10 -0.44 -18.30
N LEU A 77 16.70 0.84 -18.43
CA LEU A 77 16.40 1.69 -17.31
C LEU A 77 15.21 1.20 -16.47
N LEU A 78 14.17 0.63 -17.10
CA LEU A 78 12.97 0.16 -16.39
C LEU A 78 13.09 -1.25 -15.83
N MET A 79 13.90 -2.12 -16.44
CA MET A 79 13.87 -3.56 -16.16
C MET A 79 15.18 -4.12 -15.57
N GLU A 80 16.31 -3.43 -15.76
CA GLU A 80 17.64 -4.02 -15.54
C GLU A 80 18.57 -3.12 -14.69
N SER A 81 18.13 -1.88 -14.34
CA SER A 81 18.98 -0.92 -13.62
C SER A 81 18.77 -0.99 -12.11
N TRP A 82 19.85 -0.75 -11.35
CA TRP A 82 19.89 -0.65 -9.89
C TRP A 82 19.24 -1.85 -9.16
N ASP A 83 18.18 -1.63 -8.38
CA ASP A 83 17.54 -2.69 -7.61
C ASP A 83 16.95 -3.79 -8.50
N CYS A 84 16.55 -3.48 -9.76
CA CYS A 84 16.09 -4.49 -10.72
C CYS A 84 17.13 -5.59 -10.91
N ASP A 85 18.41 -5.22 -11.11
CA ASP A 85 19.49 -6.17 -11.35
C ASP A 85 19.69 -7.12 -10.15
N TRP A 86 19.60 -6.61 -8.92
CA TRP A 86 19.65 -7.43 -7.71
C TRP A 86 18.54 -8.48 -7.67
N TYR A 87 17.30 -8.07 -7.95
CA TYR A 87 16.17 -9.01 -7.97
C TYR A 87 16.29 -10.04 -9.09
N LEU A 88 16.79 -9.65 -10.26
CA LEU A 88 17.01 -10.56 -11.37
C LEU A 88 18.11 -11.58 -11.06
N ARG A 89 19.21 -11.16 -10.48
CA ARG A 89 20.31 -12.05 -10.02
C ARG A 89 19.82 -13.03 -8.96
N ILE A 90 19.06 -12.57 -7.97
CA ILE A 90 18.47 -13.46 -6.96
C ILE A 90 17.51 -14.46 -7.61
N ALA A 91 16.67 -14.02 -8.54
CA ALA A 91 15.76 -14.91 -9.27
C ALA A 91 16.52 -15.96 -10.10
N GLN A 92 17.70 -15.63 -10.61
CA GLN A 92 18.52 -16.51 -11.43
C GLN A 92 19.39 -17.47 -10.60
N SER A 93 20.16 -16.93 -9.66
CA SER A 93 21.25 -17.63 -8.98
C SER A 93 21.04 -17.83 -7.49
N GLY A 94 19.95 -17.26 -6.92
CA GLY A 94 19.67 -17.35 -5.49
C GLY A 94 20.49 -16.35 -4.65
N TYR A 95 20.56 -16.62 -3.36
CA TYR A 95 21.18 -15.76 -2.36
C TYR A 95 22.61 -16.18 -2.06
N ALA A 96 23.42 -15.20 -1.63
CA ALA A 96 24.77 -15.41 -1.13
C ALA A 96 24.78 -16.31 0.12
N ASP A 97 25.86 -17.06 0.33
CA ASP A 97 26.05 -17.94 1.48
C ASP A 97 26.80 -17.26 2.62
N GLU A 98 27.55 -16.20 2.32
CA GLU A 98 28.41 -15.50 3.26
C GLU A 98 28.09 -14.01 3.33
N LEU A 99 28.47 -13.38 4.44
CA LEU A 99 28.29 -11.93 4.63
C LEU A 99 29.08 -11.12 3.59
N GLY A 100 30.26 -11.61 3.18
CA GLY A 100 31.16 -10.89 2.29
C GLY A 100 31.80 -9.66 2.94
N THR A 101 32.68 -9.00 2.19
CA THR A 101 33.39 -7.78 2.63
C THR A 101 33.07 -6.55 1.78
N ARG A 102 32.35 -6.73 0.67
CA ARG A 102 31.98 -5.65 -0.27
C ARG A 102 30.52 -5.27 -0.10
N ILE A 103 30.25 -3.98 -0.04
CA ILE A 103 28.91 -3.41 0.10
C ILE A 103 27.99 -3.89 -1.03
N ASP A 104 28.48 -3.88 -2.26
CA ASP A 104 27.76 -4.19 -3.50
C ASP A 104 27.74 -5.69 -3.86
N GLY A 105 28.25 -6.54 -2.99
CA GLY A 105 28.33 -7.99 -3.22
C GLY A 105 27.27 -8.82 -2.51
N ASN A 106 26.49 -8.24 -1.58
CA ASN A 106 25.58 -9.00 -0.72
C ASN A 106 24.11 -8.74 -1.03
N ASN A 107 23.48 -9.76 -1.64
CA ASN A 107 22.07 -9.72 -2.03
C ASN A 107 21.10 -10.12 -0.91
N LEU A 108 21.58 -10.51 0.27
CA LEU A 108 20.76 -10.82 1.45
C LEU A 108 20.03 -9.57 2.03
N ALA A 109 20.35 -8.35 1.55
CA ALA A 109 19.58 -7.15 1.86
C ALA A 109 18.18 -7.15 1.24
N PHE A 110 17.96 -7.90 0.15
CA PHE A 110 16.76 -7.91 -0.67
C PHE A 110 15.83 -9.06 -0.30
N PHE A 111 14.55 -8.76 -0.08
CA PHE A 111 13.56 -9.71 0.41
C PHE A 111 13.02 -10.65 -0.68
N PRO A 112 12.55 -11.88 -0.32
CA PRO A 112 12.41 -12.99 -1.27
C PRO A 112 11.14 -12.97 -2.13
N LEU A 113 10.05 -12.30 -1.72
CA LEU A 113 8.75 -12.47 -2.40
C LEU A 113 8.80 -12.01 -3.86
N TYR A 114 9.46 -10.89 -4.14
CA TYR A 114 9.52 -10.37 -5.51
C TYR A 114 10.40 -11.23 -6.45
N PRO A 115 11.63 -11.64 -6.08
CA PRO A 115 12.39 -12.61 -6.87
C PRO A 115 11.66 -13.94 -7.11
N LEU A 116 10.91 -14.43 -6.12
CA LEU A 116 10.09 -15.64 -6.28
C LEU A 116 8.97 -15.44 -7.30
N LEU A 117 8.34 -14.28 -7.34
CA LEU A 117 7.33 -13.95 -8.36
C LEU A 117 7.95 -13.81 -9.76
N ILE A 118 9.16 -13.27 -9.87
CA ILE A 118 9.91 -13.24 -11.14
C ILE A 118 10.17 -14.68 -11.63
N ARG A 119 10.66 -15.56 -10.76
CA ARG A 119 10.89 -16.97 -11.09
C ARG A 119 9.60 -17.69 -11.50
N ALA A 120 8.51 -17.44 -10.80
CA ALA A 120 7.21 -18.00 -11.16
C ALA A 120 6.74 -17.49 -12.53
N GLY A 121 6.94 -16.20 -12.83
CA GLY A 121 6.65 -15.62 -14.15
C GLY A 121 7.49 -16.24 -15.26
N ASP A 122 8.78 -16.44 -15.03
CA ASP A 122 9.72 -17.11 -15.95
C ASP A 122 9.30 -18.57 -16.23
N ALA A 123 8.86 -19.28 -15.20
CA ALA A 123 8.38 -20.66 -15.34
C ALA A 123 7.04 -20.77 -16.08
N LEU A 124 6.14 -19.80 -15.90
CA LEU A 124 4.82 -19.79 -16.55
C LEU A 124 4.89 -19.29 -18.01
N VAL A 125 5.81 -18.41 -18.33
CA VAL A 125 5.97 -17.76 -19.64
C VAL A 125 7.45 -17.78 -20.04
N PRO A 126 8.02 -18.94 -20.44
CA PRO A 126 9.46 -19.12 -20.64
C PRO A 126 10.07 -18.23 -21.75
N TRP A 127 9.25 -17.75 -22.71
CA TRP A 127 9.69 -16.83 -23.77
C TRP A 127 9.74 -15.36 -23.32
N LEU A 128 9.25 -15.03 -22.14
CA LEU A 128 9.28 -13.67 -21.61
C LEU A 128 10.63 -13.42 -20.93
N PRO A 129 11.41 -12.41 -21.34
CA PRO A 129 12.64 -12.06 -20.62
C PRO A 129 12.37 -11.76 -19.15
N ARG A 130 13.23 -12.24 -18.23
CA ARG A 130 13.06 -12.07 -16.77
C ARG A 130 12.83 -10.62 -16.35
N GLY A 131 13.53 -9.66 -16.96
CA GLY A 131 13.29 -8.24 -16.70
C GLY A 131 11.86 -7.81 -17.05
N ALA A 132 11.29 -8.35 -18.14
CA ALA A 132 9.91 -8.11 -18.53
C ALA A 132 8.92 -8.82 -17.58
N ALA A 133 9.25 -10.01 -17.08
CA ALA A 133 8.46 -10.70 -16.05
C ALA A 133 8.41 -9.86 -14.76
N GLY A 134 9.56 -9.34 -14.29
CA GLY A 134 9.63 -8.44 -13.14
C GLY A 134 8.79 -7.17 -13.34
N LEU A 135 8.95 -6.49 -14.48
CA LEU A 135 8.15 -5.31 -14.80
C LEU A 135 6.64 -5.63 -14.81
N SER A 136 6.25 -6.77 -15.41
CA SER A 136 4.84 -7.19 -15.46
C SER A 136 4.25 -7.40 -14.06
N VAL A 137 5.01 -8.02 -13.15
CA VAL A 137 4.64 -8.15 -11.73
C VAL A 137 4.43 -6.78 -11.10
N SER A 138 5.36 -5.83 -11.32
CA SER A 138 5.25 -4.47 -10.76
C SER A 138 4.06 -3.71 -11.31
N VAL A 139 3.80 -3.76 -12.62
CA VAL A 139 2.64 -3.10 -13.25
C VAL A 139 1.33 -3.70 -12.73
N ALA A 140 1.21 -5.02 -12.70
CA ALA A 140 0.03 -5.68 -12.15
C ALA A 140 -0.19 -5.33 -10.66
N ALA A 141 0.88 -5.36 -9.87
CA ALA A 141 0.85 -4.97 -8.47
C ALA A 141 0.48 -3.49 -8.28
N SER A 142 0.91 -2.59 -9.19
CA SER A 142 0.56 -1.17 -9.13
C SER A 142 -0.94 -0.93 -9.33
N LEU A 143 -1.58 -1.70 -10.22
CA LEU A 143 -3.04 -1.66 -10.42
C LEU A 143 -3.78 -2.20 -9.19
N LEU A 144 -3.27 -3.29 -8.59
CA LEU A 144 -3.81 -3.82 -7.34
C LEU A 144 -3.63 -2.84 -6.17
N ALA A 145 -2.50 -2.13 -6.11
CA ALA A 145 -2.25 -1.06 -5.15
C ALA A 145 -3.24 0.10 -5.34
N ALA A 146 -3.40 0.61 -6.55
CA ALA A 146 -4.35 1.68 -6.88
C ALA A 146 -5.80 1.27 -6.50
N TRP A 147 -6.17 0.01 -6.73
CA TRP A 147 -7.48 -0.51 -6.30
C TRP A 147 -7.60 -0.55 -4.77
N GLY A 148 -6.60 -1.05 -4.05
CA GLY A 148 -6.60 -1.08 -2.58
C GLY A 148 -6.63 0.32 -1.96
N ILE A 149 -5.85 1.26 -2.52
CA ILE A 149 -5.82 2.68 -2.13
C ILE A 149 -7.20 3.32 -2.35
N PHE A 150 -7.79 3.10 -3.53
CA PHE A 150 -9.17 3.51 -3.82
C PHE A 150 -10.13 2.94 -2.78
N ALA A 151 -10.06 1.64 -2.49
CA ALA A 151 -10.96 0.97 -1.56
C ALA A 151 -10.85 1.52 -0.12
N VAL A 152 -9.65 1.88 0.33
CA VAL A 152 -9.45 2.56 1.62
C VAL A 152 -10.08 3.95 1.63
N GLY A 153 -9.82 4.77 0.60
CA GLY A 153 -10.40 6.11 0.47
C GLY A 153 -11.92 6.10 0.36
N ASP A 154 -12.47 5.19 -0.47
CA ASP A 154 -13.91 5.00 -0.67
C ASP A 154 -14.61 4.58 0.64
N ARG A 155 -14.03 3.63 1.36
CA ARG A 155 -14.58 3.15 2.63
C ARG A 155 -14.65 4.25 3.70
N LEU A 156 -13.67 5.15 3.74
CA LEU A 156 -13.57 6.18 4.79
C LEU A 156 -14.31 7.47 4.43
N TYR A 157 -14.23 7.88 3.17
CA TYR A 157 -14.66 9.23 2.75
C TYR A 157 -15.47 9.23 1.44
N GLY A 158 -15.81 8.05 0.92
CA GLY A 158 -16.62 7.88 -0.28
C GLY A 158 -15.82 7.87 -1.59
N ARG A 159 -16.50 7.46 -2.66
CA ARG A 159 -15.92 7.14 -3.99
C ARG A 159 -15.06 8.26 -4.58
N GLY A 160 -15.52 9.51 -4.48
CA GLY A 160 -14.78 10.67 -5.00
C GLY A 160 -13.39 10.80 -4.37
N THR A 161 -13.30 10.67 -3.05
CA THR A 161 -12.03 10.70 -2.31
C THR A 161 -11.15 9.50 -2.68
N GLY A 162 -11.72 8.31 -2.82
CA GLY A 162 -10.99 7.12 -3.26
C GLY A 162 -10.34 7.29 -4.64
N VAL A 163 -11.06 7.88 -5.60
CA VAL A 163 -10.52 8.18 -6.95
C VAL A 163 -9.38 9.19 -6.86
N VAL A 164 -9.58 10.31 -6.15
CA VAL A 164 -8.56 11.35 -6.00
C VAL A 164 -7.31 10.78 -5.30
N LEU A 165 -7.48 9.95 -4.27
CA LEU A 165 -6.38 9.33 -3.54
C LEU A 165 -5.51 8.45 -4.44
N ALA A 166 -6.13 7.61 -5.27
CA ALA A 166 -5.41 6.75 -6.22
C ALA A 166 -4.66 7.56 -7.28
N VAL A 167 -5.27 8.65 -7.79
CA VAL A 167 -4.63 9.55 -8.75
C VAL A 167 -3.46 10.30 -8.11
N LEU A 168 -3.60 10.82 -6.89
CA LEU A 168 -2.52 11.48 -6.15
C LEU A 168 -1.34 10.53 -5.93
N TRP A 169 -1.61 9.26 -5.54
CA TRP A 169 -0.57 8.26 -5.40
C TRP A 169 0.17 8.00 -6.72
N GLY A 170 -0.58 7.90 -7.83
CA GLY A 170 -0.01 7.82 -9.17
C GLY A 170 0.74 9.09 -9.60
N SER A 171 0.51 10.24 -9.00
CA SER A 171 1.10 11.54 -9.35
C SER A 171 2.24 11.96 -8.42
N LEU A 172 2.74 11.07 -7.55
CA LEU A 172 3.90 11.39 -6.71
C LEU A 172 5.15 11.65 -7.57
N PRO A 173 6.08 12.52 -7.13
CA PRO A 173 7.26 12.87 -7.92
C PRO A 173 8.11 11.67 -8.36
N VAL A 174 8.19 10.64 -7.50
CA VAL A 174 8.95 9.40 -7.75
C VAL A 174 8.08 8.25 -8.29
N ALA A 175 6.85 8.53 -8.71
CA ALA A 175 5.89 7.49 -9.07
C ALA A 175 6.25 6.70 -10.35
N LEU A 176 7.24 7.12 -11.14
CA LEU A 176 7.73 6.33 -12.27
C LEU A 176 8.26 4.95 -11.80
N VAL A 177 8.80 4.87 -10.57
CA VAL A 177 9.24 3.62 -9.92
C VAL A 177 8.12 2.59 -9.83
N GLN A 178 6.85 2.99 -9.80
CA GLN A 178 5.70 2.07 -9.77
C GLN A 178 5.65 1.17 -11.02
N TRP A 179 6.23 1.63 -12.14
CA TRP A 179 6.32 0.90 -13.40
C TRP A 179 7.77 0.57 -13.79
N MET A 180 8.59 0.29 -12.79
CA MET A 180 9.92 -0.31 -12.91
C MET A 180 9.92 -1.73 -12.34
N GLY A 181 10.95 -2.52 -12.62
CA GLY A 181 11.15 -3.87 -12.05
C GLY A 181 11.50 -3.85 -10.55
N TYR A 182 10.70 -3.14 -9.76
CA TYR A 182 10.91 -2.83 -8.33
C TYR A 182 9.79 -3.37 -7.44
N THR A 183 10.03 -3.40 -6.14
CA THR A 183 9.11 -3.97 -5.14
C THR A 183 8.07 -2.99 -4.60
N GLU A 184 8.21 -1.69 -4.86
CA GLU A 184 7.38 -0.64 -4.27
C GLU A 184 5.89 -0.84 -4.54
N SER A 185 5.52 -1.19 -5.77
CA SER A 185 4.13 -1.45 -6.17
C SER A 185 3.55 -2.68 -5.48
N LEU A 186 4.31 -3.77 -5.43
CA LEU A 186 3.89 -5.01 -4.74
C LEU A 186 3.71 -4.77 -3.25
N PHE A 187 4.68 -4.12 -2.63
CA PHE A 187 4.62 -3.78 -1.22
C PHE A 187 3.44 -2.86 -0.90
N THR A 188 3.22 -1.82 -1.71
CA THR A 188 2.07 -0.91 -1.54
C THR A 188 0.74 -1.64 -1.69
N ALA A 189 0.62 -2.57 -2.65
CA ALA A 189 -0.59 -3.37 -2.83
C ALA A 189 -0.89 -4.18 -1.55
N LEU A 190 0.11 -4.90 -1.04
CA LEU A 190 -0.03 -5.71 0.16
C LEU A 190 -0.37 -4.86 1.39
N CYS A 191 0.27 -3.70 1.56
CA CYS A 191 -0.04 -2.75 2.64
C CYS A 191 -1.48 -2.20 2.52
N ALA A 192 -1.89 -1.76 1.32
CA ALA A 192 -3.21 -1.17 1.10
C ALA A 192 -4.33 -2.17 1.40
N TRP A 193 -4.21 -3.40 0.90
CA TRP A 193 -5.20 -4.44 1.16
C TRP A 193 -5.16 -4.97 2.60
N SER A 194 -3.98 -5.01 3.25
CA SER A 194 -3.85 -5.33 4.67
C SER A 194 -4.58 -4.29 5.54
N LEU A 195 -4.33 -3.00 5.31
CA LEU A 195 -5.00 -1.91 6.01
C LEU A 195 -6.52 -1.88 5.75
N TYR A 196 -6.93 -2.11 4.49
CA TYR A 196 -8.36 -2.26 4.16
C TYR A 196 -8.99 -3.44 4.92
N ALA A 197 -8.29 -4.54 5.06
CA ALA A 197 -8.75 -5.71 5.80
C ALA A 197 -8.90 -5.41 7.30
N VAL A 198 -7.96 -4.66 7.92
CA VAL A 198 -8.10 -4.16 9.29
C VAL A 198 -9.33 -3.28 9.44
N LEU A 199 -9.52 -2.30 8.53
CA LEU A 199 -10.69 -1.41 8.53
C LEU A 199 -12.01 -2.16 8.32
N SER A 200 -11.95 -3.40 7.83
CA SER A 200 -13.10 -4.28 7.54
C SER A 200 -13.23 -5.44 8.53
N ASP A 201 -12.51 -5.40 9.65
CA ASP A 201 -12.47 -6.46 10.69
C ASP A 201 -12.10 -7.85 10.17
N ARG A 202 -11.36 -7.91 9.04
CA ARG A 202 -10.89 -9.16 8.42
C ARG A 202 -9.47 -9.49 8.87
N TRP A 203 -9.30 -9.75 10.15
CA TRP A 203 -8.00 -9.85 10.82
C TRP A 203 -7.04 -10.88 10.24
N LEU A 204 -7.52 -12.07 9.85
CA LEU A 204 -6.67 -13.10 9.23
C LEU A 204 -6.11 -12.62 7.88
N TRP A 205 -6.95 -12.02 7.04
CA TRP A 205 -6.49 -11.42 5.78
C TRP A 205 -5.50 -10.28 6.02
N ALA A 206 -5.76 -9.44 7.02
CA ALA A 206 -4.86 -8.35 7.40
C ALA A 206 -3.49 -8.88 7.79
N GLY A 207 -3.44 -9.89 8.68
CA GLY A 207 -2.20 -10.51 9.12
C GLY A 207 -1.45 -11.21 8.00
N SER A 208 -2.14 -12.00 7.17
CA SER A 208 -1.51 -12.71 6.05
C SER A 208 -0.92 -11.76 5.01
N LEU A 209 -1.64 -10.68 4.64
CA LEU A 209 -1.13 -9.67 3.72
C LEU A 209 0.04 -8.87 4.31
N ALA A 210 0.01 -8.58 5.62
CA ALA A 210 1.13 -7.95 6.32
C ALA A 210 2.36 -8.87 6.36
N ALA A 211 2.18 -10.18 6.57
CA ALA A 211 3.26 -11.16 6.50
C ALA A 211 3.89 -11.22 5.09
N LEU A 212 3.07 -11.23 4.03
CA LEU A 212 3.56 -11.16 2.65
C LEU A 212 4.29 -9.83 2.38
N ALA A 213 3.78 -8.70 2.90
CA ALA A 213 4.49 -7.42 2.84
C ALA A 213 5.86 -7.49 3.56
N GLY A 214 5.91 -8.18 4.69
CA GLY A 214 7.16 -8.47 5.41
C GLY A 214 8.15 -9.33 4.65
N LEU A 215 7.73 -10.08 3.63
CA LEU A 215 8.59 -10.83 2.71
C LEU A 215 9.00 -10.01 1.47
N THR A 216 8.58 -8.75 1.36
CA THR A 216 8.89 -7.88 0.22
C THR A 216 9.96 -6.85 0.53
N ARG A 217 9.94 -6.24 1.73
CA ARG A 217 10.82 -5.12 2.10
C ARG A 217 11.09 -5.06 3.60
N PRO A 218 12.25 -4.48 4.02
CA PRO A 218 12.53 -4.24 5.45
C PRO A 218 11.44 -3.42 6.14
N THR A 219 10.87 -2.43 5.44
CA THR A 219 9.79 -1.56 5.94
C THR A 219 8.46 -2.30 6.17
N GLY A 220 8.38 -3.58 5.80
CA GLY A 220 7.23 -4.45 6.12
C GLY A 220 6.93 -4.57 7.61
N VAL A 221 7.93 -4.36 8.47
CA VAL A 221 7.75 -4.29 9.92
C VAL A 221 6.74 -3.19 10.31
N ALA A 222 6.62 -2.10 9.55
CA ALA A 222 5.69 -1.02 9.84
C ALA A 222 4.22 -1.45 9.71
N VAL A 223 3.85 -2.16 8.63
CA VAL A 223 2.49 -2.67 8.46
C VAL A 223 2.20 -3.82 9.42
N ALA A 224 3.18 -4.69 9.67
CA ALA A 224 3.05 -5.77 10.65
C ALA A 224 2.77 -5.20 12.05
N ALA A 225 3.54 -4.21 12.49
CA ALA A 225 3.33 -3.54 13.77
C ALA A 225 1.98 -2.81 13.83
N ALA A 226 1.57 -2.12 12.75
CA ALA A 226 0.28 -1.43 12.70
C ALA A 226 -0.89 -2.40 12.84
N VAL A 227 -0.86 -3.56 12.16
CA VAL A 227 -1.87 -4.62 12.28
C VAL A 227 -1.87 -5.20 13.68
N SER A 228 -0.70 -5.60 14.21
CA SER A 228 -0.58 -6.24 15.54
C SER A 228 -1.01 -5.32 16.66
N LEU A 229 -0.54 -4.06 16.66
CA LEU A 229 -0.91 -3.09 17.70
C LEU A 229 -2.41 -2.76 17.66
N THR A 230 -2.97 -2.56 16.46
CA THR A 230 -4.42 -2.30 16.31
C THR A 230 -5.24 -3.49 16.80
N ALA A 231 -4.84 -4.71 16.48
CA ALA A 231 -5.51 -5.93 16.93
C ALA A 231 -5.45 -6.07 18.46
N LEU A 232 -4.28 -5.86 19.08
CA LEU A 232 -4.11 -5.92 20.53
C LEU A 232 -4.94 -4.85 21.26
N LEU A 233 -4.99 -3.62 20.72
CA LEU A 233 -5.82 -2.56 21.27
C LEU A 233 -7.32 -2.87 21.14
N THR A 234 -7.72 -3.52 20.05
CA THR A 234 -9.10 -3.98 19.86
C THR A 234 -9.48 -5.05 20.90
N LEU A 235 -8.56 -5.96 21.24
CA LEU A 235 -8.76 -6.98 22.28
C LEU A 235 -8.86 -6.42 23.71
N ARG A 236 -8.28 -5.24 23.96
CA ARG A 236 -8.38 -4.55 25.25
C ARG A 236 -9.73 -3.87 25.47
N ARG A 237 -10.52 -3.64 24.43
CA ARG A 237 -11.85 -3.06 24.56
C ARG A 237 -12.79 -4.09 25.23
N PRO A 238 -13.67 -3.65 26.14
CA PRO A 238 -14.65 -4.55 26.76
C PRO A 238 -15.54 -5.16 25.67
N PRO A 239 -15.94 -6.44 25.81
CA PRO A 239 -16.87 -7.07 24.87
C PRO A 239 -18.20 -6.30 24.84
N ALA A 240 -18.81 -6.19 23.63
CA ALA A 240 -20.07 -5.46 23.44
C ALA A 240 -21.26 -6.04 24.24
N ALA A 241 -21.18 -7.30 24.66
CA ALA A 241 -22.16 -7.94 25.54
C ALA A 241 -21.45 -8.70 26.66
N ALA A 242 -21.98 -8.60 27.87
CA ALA A 242 -21.51 -9.36 29.03
C ALA A 242 -21.60 -10.87 28.72
N GLY A 243 -20.49 -11.60 28.88
CA GLY A 243 -20.42 -13.05 28.63
C GLY A 243 -20.01 -13.47 27.18
N SER A 244 -19.83 -12.53 26.23
CA SER A 244 -19.33 -12.89 24.90
C SER A 244 -17.84 -13.26 24.94
N ARG A 245 -17.47 -14.37 24.29
CA ARG A 245 -16.07 -14.78 24.17
C ARG A 245 -15.32 -13.75 23.31
N ARG A 246 -14.11 -13.36 23.76
CA ARG A 246 -13.21 -12.51 22.96
C ARG A 246 -12.93 -13.17 21.62
N PRO A 247 -13.05 -12.45 20.50
CA PRO A 247 -12.80 -13.06 19.20
C PRO A 247 -11.31 -13.42 19.04
N LEU A 248 -10.99 -14.68 18.73
CA LEU A 248 -9.63 -15.15 18.47
C LEU A 248 -9.03 -14.55 17.19
N ARG A 249 -9.86 -14.12 16.25
CA ARG A 249 -9.41 -13.60 14.95
C ARG A 249 -8.44 -12.42 15.00
N PRO A 250 -8.65 -11.38 15.85
CA PRO A 250 -7.67 -10.30 15.99
C PRO A 250 -6.33 -10.80 16.54
N LEU A 251 -6.34 -11.72 17.53
CA LEU A 251 -5.13 -12.30 18.10
C LEU A 251 -4.33 -13.07 17.04
N LEU A 252 -5.00 -13.91 16.26
CA LEU A 252 -4.36 -14.65 15.15
C LEU A 252 -3.80 -13.71 14.10
N GLY A 253 -4.54 -12.65 13.73
CA GLY A 253 -4.06 -11.61 12.82
C GLY A 253 -2.80 -10.91 13.34
N ALA A 254 -2.77 -10.59 14.65
CA ALA A 254 -1.61 -9.97 15.29
C ALA A 254 -0.38 -10.89 15.31
N LEU A 255 -0.57 -12.19 15.51
CA LEU A 255 0.52 -13.17 15.54
C LEU A 255 1.06 -13.48 14.14
N VAL A 256 0.19 -13.54 13.13
CA VAL A 256 0.57 -13.84 11.73
C VAL A 256 1.30 -12.66 11.08
N ALA A 257 0.89 -11.42 11.36
CA ALA A 257 1.40 -10.23 10.68
C ALA A 257 2.94 -10.10 10.67
N PRO A 258 3.70 -10.33 11.75
CA PRO A 258 5.15 -10.21 11.76
C PRO A 258 5.89 -11.41 11.17
N LEU A 259 5.22 -12.55 10.93
CA LEU A 259 5.91 -13.81 10.59
C LEU A 259 6.73 -13.72 9.31
N GLY A 260 6.27 -13.01 8.28
CA GLY A 260 7.03 -12.92 7.03
C GLY A 260 8.36 -12.19 7.21
N TRP A 261 8.35 -11.06 7.92
CA TRP A 261 9.56 -10.31 8.22
C TRP A 261 10.51 -11.10 9.14
N LEU A 262 9.98 -11.67 10.23
CA LEU A 262 10.76 -12.48 11.16
C LEU A 262 11.35 -13.72 10.50
N ALA A 263 10.59 -14.38 9.62
CA ALA A 263 11.05 -15.56 8.91
C ALA A 263 12.26 -15.24 8.01
N TYR A 264 12.23 -14.13 7.28
CA TYR A 264 13.35 -13.75 6.42
C TYR A 264 14.57 -13.31 7.23
N VAL A 265 14.38 -12.44 8.22
CA VAL A 265 15.47 -11.98 9.11
C VAL A 265 16.11 -13.16 9.85
N GLY A 266 15.29 -14.07 10.39
CA GLY A 266 15.75 -15.29 11.05
C GLY A 266 16.49 -16.22 10.09
N TRP A 267 15.97 -16.40 8.87
CA TRP A 267 16.63 -17.21 7.84
C TRP A 267 18.02 -16.65 7.47
N VAL A 268 18.15 -15.33 7.30
CA VAL A 268 19.48 -14.70 7.05
C VAL A 268 20.41 -14.93 8.24
N GLY A 269 19.90 -14.81 9.47
CA GLY A 269 20.67 -15.09 10.68
C GLY A 269 21.20 -16.53 10.71
N LEU A 270 20.34 -17.50 10.43
CA LEU A 270 20.71 -18.93 10.36
C LEU A 270 21.72 -19.19 9.25
N ARG A 271 21.51 -18.60 8.05
CA ARG A 271 22.40 -18.78 6.89
C ARG A 271 23.80 -18.23 7.15
N LEU A 272 23.94 -17.13 7.85
CA LEU A 272 25.22 -16.50 8.19
C LEU A 272 25.80 -17.00 9.52
N GLY A 273 25.13 -17.91 10.23
CA GLY A 273 25.58 -18.44 11.54
C GLY A 273 25.63 -17.39 12.65
N ARG A 274 24.82 -16.31 12.54
CA ARG A 274 24.82 -15.21 13.54
C ARG A 274 23.43 -14.61 13.73
N TRP A 275 23.04 -14.36 14.97
CA TRP A 275 21.71 -13.85 15.32
C TRP A 275 21.39 -12.46 14.73
N ASP A 276 22.40 -11.62 14.52
CA ASP A 276 22.31 -10.27 13.94
C ASP A 276 22.60 -10.24 12.44
N GLY A 277 22.64 -11.41 11.75
CA GLY A 277 23.09 -11.56 10.37
C GLY A 277 22.44 -10.58 9.40
N TYR A 278 21.12 -10.41 9.46
CA TYR A 278 20.43 -9.45 8.61
C TYR A 278 20.88 -8.00 8.85
N PHE A 279 21.04 -7.61 10.11
CA PHE A 279 21.48 -6.25 10.47
C PHE A 279 22.96 -6.02 10.08
N ALA A 280 23.78 -7.04 10.14
CA ALA A 280 25.16 -6.97 9.64
C ALA A 280 25.20 -6.74 8.12
N VAL A 281 24.30 -7.38 7.36
CA VAL A 281 24.12 -7.11 5.93
C VAL A 281 23.69 -5.65 5.70
N GLN A 282 22.72 -5.14 6.44
CA GLN A 282 22.27 -3.75 6.34
C GLN A 282 23.41 -2.75 6.67
N LYS A 283 24.27 -3.09 7.61
CA LYS A 283 25.45 -2.29 7.94
C LYS A 283 26.46 -2.19 6.77
N LEU A 284 26.65 -3.28 6.00
CA LEU A 284 27.45 -3.24 4.77
C LEU A 284 26.88 -2.26 3.74
N TRP A 285 25.56 -2.13 3.67
CA TRP A 285 24.85 -1.16 2.84
C TRP A 285 24.79 0.24 3.47
N ARG A 286 25.50 0.47 4.60
CA ARG A 286 25.48 1.71 5.40
C ARG A 286 24.05 2.14 5.80
N ASN A 287 23.16 1.17 5.93
CA ASN A 287 21.76 1.40 6.25
C ASN A 287 21.51 1.03 7.72
N GLU A 288 22.01 1.85 8.62
CA GLU A 288 21.86 1.70 10.07
C GLU A 288 20.87 2.72 10.62
N TRP A 289 20.39 2.47 11.82
CA TRP A 289 19.56 3.42 12.56
C TRP A 289 20.45 4.45 13.27
N ASP A 290 20.30 5.73 12.92
CA ASP A 290 21.04 6.85 13.53
C ASP A 290 20.13 7.93 14.16
N GLY A 291 18.85 7.64 14.32
CA GLY A 291 17.88 8.58 14.87
C GLY A 291 17.60 9.79 13.97
N GLY A 292 17.96 9.71 12.69
CA GLY A 292 17.71 10.77 11.69
C GLY A 292 18.83 11.81 11.56
N VAL A 293 19.98 11.60 12.20
CA VAL A 293 21.13 12.53 12.14
C VAL A 293 21.62 12.71 10.70
N ALA A 294 21.75 11.60 9.94
CA ALA A 294 22.15 11.68 8.53
C ALA A 294 21.11 12.41 7.67
N THR A 295 19.82 12.19 7.95
CA THR A 295 18.71 12.90 7.28
C THR A 295 18.81 14.40 7.51
N TYR A 296 18.95 14.82 8.77
CA TYR A 296 19.09 16.23 9.14
C TYR A 296 20.31 16.88 8.49
N ARG A 297 21.48 16.23 8.58
CA ARG A 297 22.71 16.73 7.96
C ARG A 297 22.54 16.96 6.47
N ARG A 298 21.95 16.00 5.75
CA ARG A 298 21.74 16.12 4.31
C ARG A 298 20.70 17.21 3.95
N MET A 299 19.65 17.39 4.74
CA MET A 299 18.71 18.49 4.59
C MET A 299 19.38 19.85 4.84
N ARG A 300 20.19 19.95 5.89
CA ARG A 300 20.97 21.17 6.19
C ARG A 300 21.93 21.51 5.04
N ASP A 301 22.64 20.51 4.52
CA ASP A 301 23.62 20.69 3.44
C ASP A 301 22.97 21.29 2.17
N LEU A 302 21.66 21.05 1.96
CA LEU A 302 20.93 21.68 0.86
C LEU A 302 20.93 23.22 0.94
N PHE A 303 20.95 23.80 2.14
CA PHE A 303 20.91 25.24 2.36
C PHE A 303 22.30 25.90 2.38
N VAL A 304 23.35 25.11 2.56
CA VAL A 304 24.73 25.62 2.65
C VAL A 304 25.55 25.30 1.39
N THR A 305 25.03 24.52 0.46
CA THR A 305 25.70 24.16 -0.79
C THR A 305 25.30 25.15 -1.89
N GLU A 306 26.26 25.75 -2.56
CA GLU A 306 26.01 26.75 -3.60
C GLU A 306 25.18 26.22 -4.80
N ARG A 307 25.32 24.94 -5.12
CA ARG A 307 24.59 24.27 -6.24
C ARG A 307 24.01 22.95 -5.79
N PRO A 308 22.91 22.95 -5.04
CA PRO A 308 22.28 21.71 -4.62
C PRO A 308 21.71 20.95 -5.83
N ALA A 309 21.88 19.63 -5.84
CA ALA A 309 21.28 18.81 -6.88
C ALA A 309 19.75 18.87 -6.77
N LEU A 310 19.08 19.15 -7.89
CA LEU A 310 17.60 19.25 -7.95
C LEU A 310 16.90 18.02 -7.38
N PHE A 311 17.44 16.83 -7.61
CA PHE A 311 16.88 15.59 -7.08
C PHE A 311 16.93 15.54 -5.54
N VAL A 312 18.02 16.03 -4.92
CA VAL A 312 18.14 16.12 -3.45
C VAL A 312 17.10 17.10 -2.88
N ALA A 313 16.89 18.24 -3.56
CA ALA A 313 15.87 19.20 -3.18
C ALA A 313 14.46 18.59 -3.27
N MET A 314 14.16 17.88 -4.37
CA MET A 314 12.89 17.18 -4.55
C MET A 314 12.65 16.14 -3.45
N VAL A 315 13.64 15.31 -3.13
CA VAL A 315 13.54 14.34 -2.03
C VAL A 315 13.26 15.04 -0.70
N THR A 316 13.97 16.13 -0.41
CA THR A 316 13.78 16.93 0.82
C THR A 316 12.34 17.45 0.92
N VAL A 317 11.81 18.03 -0.16
CA VAL A 317 10.42 18.53 -0.21
C VAL A 317 9.42 17.39 0.05
N VAL A 318 9.64 16.22 -0.54
CA VAL A 318 8.78 15.03 -0.32
C VAL A 318 8.82 14.60 1.16
N LEU A 319 10.00 14.55 1.77
CA LEU A 319 10.14 14.13 3.17
C LEU A 319 9.48 15.14 4.13
N LEU A 320 9.73 16.44 3.95
CA LEU A 320 9.09 17.49 4.76
C LEU A 320 7.57 17.51 4.56
N GLY A 321 7.13 17.40 3.31
CA GLY A 321 5.71 17.29 2.98
C GLY A 321 5.05 16.10 3.65
N ALA A 322 5.72 14.94 3.68
CA ALA A 322 5.22 13.74 4.34
C ALA A 322 5.05 13.92 5.87
N VAL A 323 5.98 14.64 6.53
CA VAL A 323 5.85 14.99 7.95
C VAL A 323 4.64 15.91 8.17
N VAL A 324 4.49 16.96 7.36
CA VAL A 324 3.33 17.88 7.43
C VAL A 324 2.02 17.12 7.24
N LEU A 325 1.96 16.24 6.22
CA LEU A 325 0.77 15.43 5.94
C LEU A 325 0.47 14.45 7.07
N PHE A 326 1.48 13.93 7.75
CA PHE A 326 1.28 13.10 8.95
C PHE A 326 0.66 13.90 10.10
N VAL A 327 1.16 15.11 10.37
CA VAL A 327 0.59 15.99 11.39
C VAL A 327 -0.88 16.32 11.07
N LEU A 328 -1.18 16.63 9.81
CA LEU A 328 -2.57 16.85 9.37
C LEU A 328 -3.42 15.59 9.55
N SER A 329 -2.89 14.41 9.22
CA SER A 329 -3.59 13.13 9.41
C SER A 329 -3.91 12.84 10.88
N VAL A 330 -3.02 13.22 11.80
CA VAL A 330 -3.29 13.14 13.26
C VAL A 330 -4.36 14.15 13.66
N GLY A 331 -4.29 15.39 13.17
CA GLY A 331 -5.31 16.42 13.39
C GLY A 331 -6.70 16.02 12.89
N ASP A 332 -6.76 15.38 11.74
CA ASP A 332 -7.99 14.83 11.13
C ASP A 332 -8.50 13.57 11.85
N ARG A 333 -7.81 13.09 12.88
CA ARG A 333 -8.15 11.88 13.64
C ARG A 333 -8.37 10.67 12.73
N GLN A 334 -7.49 10.47 11.76
CA GLN A 334 -7.58 9.29 10.89
C GLN A 334 -7.58 7.99 11.69
N PRO A 335 -8.14 6.89 11.13
CA PRO A 335 -8.15 5.59 11.80
C PRO A 335 -6.76 5.16 12.27
N LEU A 336 -6.69 4.65 13.50
CA LEU A 336 -5.44 4.28 14.15
C LEU A 336 -4.50 3.39 13.32
N PRO A 337 -4.96 2.34 12.59
CA PRO A 337 -4.05 1.52 11.79
C PRO A 337 -3.35 2.31 10.68
N LEU A 338 -3.99 3.34 10.12
CA LEU A 338 -3.38 4.21 9.11
C LEU A 338 -2.33 5.12 9.72
N LEU A 339 -2.61 5.70 10.89
CA LEU A 339 -1.66 6.54 11.63
C LEU A 339 -0.44 5.74 12.11
N LEU A 340 -0.66 4.54 12.66
CA LEU A 340 0.43 3.66 13.10
C LEU A 340 1.33 3.27 11.92
N PHE A 341 0.73 2.83 10.82
CA PHE A 341 1.50 2.47 9.62
C PHE A 341 2.31 3.64 9.07
N SER A 342 1.66 4.79 8.87
CA SER A 342 2.32 5.98 8.30
C SER A 342 3.38 6.55 9.24
N GLY A 343 3.11 6.59 10.54
CA GLY A 343 4.06 7.08 11.55
C GLY A 343 5.29 6.18 11.65
N LEU A 344 5.11 4.86 11.73
CA LEU A 344 6.21 3.90 11.78
C LEU A 344 7.03 3.92 10.48
N LEU A 345 6.37 4.02 9.32
CA LEU A 345 7.06 4.15 8.04
C LEU A 345 7.92 5.42 8.00
N LEU A 346 7.38 6.56 8.44
CA LEU A 346 8.13 7.83 8.53
C LEU A 346 9.31 7.71 9.48
N VAL A 347 9.11 7.13 10.67
CA VAL A 347 10.18 6.92 11.65
C VAL A 347 11.31 6.09 11.04
N ILE A 348 11.00 4.98 10.37
CA ILE A 348 12.01 4.14 9.71
C ILE A 348 12.75 4.91 8.61
N VAL A 349 12.02 5.59 7.73
CA VAL A 349 12.62 6.27 6.57
C VAL A 349 13.46 7.48 6.99
N LEU A 350 12.99 8.27 7.97
CA LEU A 350 13.72 9.44 8.45
C LEU A 350 14.84 9.08 9.40
N GLY A 351 14.69 7.99 10.18
CA GLY A 351 15.64 7.58 11.22
C GLY A 351 16.83 6.76 10.72
N SER A 352 16.83 6.31 9.45
CA SER A 352 17.94 5.50 8.94
C SER A 352 19.08 6.37 8.37
N SER A 353 20.34 5.93 8.55
CA SER A 353 21.54 6.61 8.04
C SER A 353 21.79 6.39 6.55
N GLY A 354 21.18 5.41 5.93
CA GLY A 354 21.40 4.95 4.56
C GLY A 354 21.38 6.02 3.47
N VAL A 355 21.40 5.59 2.22
CA VAL A 355 21.40 6.49 1.06
C VAL A 355 20.19 7.42 1.10
N TYR A 356 20.42 8.72 0.90
CA TYR A 356 19.38 9.73 1.03
C TYR A 356 18.35 9.71 -0.12
N PHE A 357 18.81 9.49 -1.32
CA PHE A 357 18.03 9.66 -2.55
C PHE A 357 16.81 8.73 -2.65
N PRO A 358 16.88 7.43 -2.31
CA PRO A 358 15.75 6.52 -2.42
C PRO A 358 14.67 6.73 -1.35
N ARG A 359 14.86 7.62 -0.38
CA ARG A 359 13.91 7.80 0.73
C ARG A 359 12.53 8.27 0.26
N ALA A 360 12.46 9.09 -0.78
CA ALA A 360 11.20 9.51 -1.36
C ALA A 360 10.40 8.31 -1.92
N ARG A 361 11.07 7.35 -2.59
CA ARG A 361 10.41 6.13 -3.07
C ARG A 361 10.02 5.17 -1.94
N PHE A 362 10.79 5.14 -0.85
CA PHE A 362 10.45 4.35 0.34
C PHE A 362 9.17 4.84 1.02
N LEU A 363 8.73 6.06 0.76
CA LEU A 363 7.45 6.60 1.20
C LEU A 363 6.27 6.32 0.25
N LEU A 364 6.48 5.71 -0.93
CA LEU A 364 5.38 5.33 -1.84
C LEU A 364 4.27 4.52 -1.17
N PRO A 365 4.57 3.55 -0.27
CA PRO A 365 3.53 2.83 0.46
C PRO A 365 2.76 3.69 1.47
N GLY A 366 3.28 4.86 1.82
CA GLY A 366 2.66 5.83 2.74
C GLY A 366 1.45 6.57 2.17
N PHE A 367 0.68 5.94 1.29
CA PHE A 367 -0.51 6.53 0.68
C PHE A 367 -1.53 7.11 1.68
N PRO A 368 -1.67 6.62 2.93
CA PRO A 368 -2.58 7.24 3.88
C PRO A 368 -2.23 8.70 4.21
N LEU A 369 -0.97 9.08 4.08
CA LEU A 369 -0.52 10.48 4.24
C LEU A 369 -1.21 11.43 3.24
N LEU A 370 -1.64 10.93 2.08
CA LEU A 370 -2.31 11.73 1.05
C LEU A 370 -3.80 11.95 1.34
N LEU A 371 -4.38 11.27 2.34
CA LEU A 371 -5.81 11.38 2.66
C LEU A 371 -6.29 12.81 2.95
N PRO A 372 -5.59 13.65 3.75
CA PRO A 372 -6.02 15.03 3.98
C PRO A 372 -6.16 15.81 2.66
N VAL A 373 -5.19 15.68 1.77
CA VAL A 373 -5.21 16.31 0.45
C VAL A 373 -6.31 15.74 -0.43
N ALA A 374 -6.49 14.40 -0.43
CA ALA A 374 -7.53 13.75 -1.21
C ALA A 374 -8.94 14.19 -0.78
N VAL A 375 -9.18 14.31 0.53
CA VAL A 375 -10.47 14.78 1.08
C VAL A 375 -10.71 16.25 0.70
N ALA A 376 -9.69 17.11 0.84
CA ALA A 376 -9.79 18.51 0.46
C ALA A 376 -10.10 18.70 -1.04
N LEU A 377 -9.38 17.99 -1.91
CA LEU A 377 -9.59 18.04 -3.36
C LEU A 377 -10.93 17.42 -3.78
N ALA A 378 -11.38 16.35 -3.14
CA ALA A 378 -12.69 15.75 -3.43
C ALA A 378 -13.85 16.72 -3.15
N ARG A 379 -13.70 17.60 -2.16
CA ARG A 379 -14.67 18.65 -1.79
C ARG A 379 -14.53 19.93 -2.61
N ALA A 380 -13.37 20.13 -3.26
CA ALA A 380 -13.11 21.32 -4.07
C ALA A 380 -13.98 21.37 -5.34
N ARG A 381 -14.13 22.59 -5.91
CA ARG A 381 -14.80 22.77 -7.21
C ARG A 381 -14.13 21.93 -8.28
N ALA A 382 -14.90 21.41 -9.25
CA ALA A 382 -14.42 20.48 -10.26
C ALA A 382 -13.19 21.01 -11.03
N HIS A 383 -13.20 22.28 -11.43
CA HIS A 383 -12.06 22.89 -12.15
C HIS A 383 -10.80 22.93 -11.27
N VAL A 384 -10.89 23.31 -9.98
CA VAL A 384 -9.74 23.31 -9.07
C VAL A 384 -9.16 21.92 -8.92
N ARG A 385 -10.02 20.91 -8.66
CA ARG A 385 -9.62 19.53 -8.54
C ARG A 385 -8.90 19.02 -9.78
N VAL A 386 -9.49 19.25 -10.97
CA VAL A 386 -8.91 18.80 -12.24
C VAL A 386 -7.58 19.51 -12.51
N THR A 387 -7.50 20.83 -12.32
CA THR A 387 -6.25 21.60 -12.53
C THR A 387 -5.14 21.11 -11.62
N VAL A 388 -5.41 20.89 -10.33
CA VAL A 388 -4.41 20.40 -9.37
C VAL A 388 -3.93 19.00 -9.74
N LEU A 389 -4.85 18.09 -10.11
CA LEU A 389 -4.47 16.72 -10.48
C LEU A 389 -3.67 16.68 -11.79
N ILE A 390 -4.01 17.52 -12.78
CA ILE A 390 -3.23 17.63 -14.02
C ILE A 390 -1.84 18.21 -13.71
N ALA A 391 -1.75 19.28 -12.91
CA ALA A 391 -0.46 19.85 -12.52
C ALA A 391 0.41 18.83 -11.78
N ALA A 392 -0.18 18.07 -10.84
CA ALA A 392 0.53 16.99 -10.14
C ALA A 392 1.01 15.89 -11.09
N ALA A 393 0.19 15.46 -12.06
CA ALA A 393 0.54 14.46 -13.05
C ALA A 393 1.70 14.92 -13.97
N LEU A 394 1.65 16.17 -14.44
CA LEU A 394 2.73 16.76 -15.25
C LEU A 394 4.03 16.90 -14.46
N THR A 395 3.95 17.40 -13.22
CA THR A 395 5.12 17.45 -12.31
C THR A 395 5.70 16.07 -12.08
N SER A 396 4.87 15.06 -11.80
CA SER A 396 5.31 13.67 -11.63
C SER A 396 6.01 13.14 -12.89
N ALA A 397 5.50 13.44 -14.08
CA ALA A 397 6.10 13.00 -15.35
C ALA A 397 7.50 13.60 -15.55
N VAL A 398 7.65 14.91 -15.30
CA VAL A 398 8.96 15.61 -15.40
C VAL A 398 9.93 15.12 -14.32
N CYS A 399 9.48 15.01 -13.07
CA CYS A 399 10.31 14.50 -11.98
C CYS A 399 10.78 13.07 -12.22
N GLY A 400 9.90 12.20 -12.75
CA GLY A 400 10.26 10.82 -13.10
C GLY A 400 11.31 10.75 -14.22
N GLY A 401 11.17 11.58 -15.26
CA GLY A 401 12.18 11.70 -16.31
C GLY A 401 13.52 12.19 -15.77
N HIS A 402 13.52 13.25 -14.98
CA HIS A 402 14.74 13.78 -14.35
C HIS A 402 15.40 12.75 -13.41
N MET A 403 14.62 12.00 -12.65
CA MET A 403 15.10 10.96 -11.74
C MET A 403 15.90 9.86 -12.46
N LEU A 404 15.47 9.43 -13.66
CA LEU A 404 16.12 8.34 -14.39
C LEU A 404 17.15 8.80 -15.43
N LEU A 405 17.05 10.04 -15.93
CA LEU A 405 17.89 10.54 -17.02
C LEU A 405 18.82 11.66 -16.57
N GLY A 406 18.36 12.56 -15.72
CA GLY A 406 19.15 13.70 -15.23
C GLY A 406 19.94 13.41 -13.96
N TRP A 407 19.52 12.42 -13.17
CA TRP A 407 20.20 11.98 -11.96
C TRP A 407 21.09 10.75 -12.25
N HIS A 408 22.33 10.72 -11.74
CA HIS A 408 23.30 9.66 -12.03
C HIS A 408 23.37 8.58 -10.93
N GLY A 409 22.51 8.61 -9.94
CA GLY A 409 22.43 7.64 -8.83
C GLY A 409 21.16 6.79 -8.88
N PRO A 410 21.00 5.85 -7.92
CA PRO A 410 19.76 5.10 -7.80
C PRO A 410 18.56 6.02 -7.49
N PRO A 411 17.40 5.73 -8.06
CA PRO A 411 16.19 6.54 -7.88
C PRO A 411 15.62 6.46 -6.47
#